data_9357b7dd856410b2328f89f9e3f6d6e0
#
_entry.id   9357b7dd856410b2328f89f9e3f6d6e0
#
_cell.length_a   1.000
_cell.length_b   1.000
_cell.length_c   1.000
_cell.angle_alpha   90.00
_cell.angle_beta   90.00
_cell.angle_gamma   90.00
#
_symmetry.space_group_name_H-M   'P 1'
#
loop_
_entity.id
_entity.type
_entity.pdbx_description
1 polymer ?
#
loop_
_entity_poly.entity_id
_entity_poly.type
_entity_poly.pdbx_seq_one_letter_code
_entity_poly.pdbx_strand_id
1 'polypeptide(L)'
;MAYLKQWSDRSHKALELRVPDLIDGPGEAVRGDALQMTGSLGSFDLAYLDPPYNQHRYLANYHVWETLVAWDDPEHYGVAQKRIECRDPTAASAFNAKASMPTALRQVVKEVKARVLVLSYNDESWMGLDDLVAACQIRGHVAVLGFDSTRYVGARIGIYDPSGRPVGTPGRLRNVEYLLVAGDEATVEHLVAPYAEARITVDRHQEGVTGGSTAQVGAGSSGRTAGA
;
A
#
# COMPACT_ATOMS: atom_id res chain seq x y z
N MET A 1 -2.75 8.59 18.65
CA MET A 1 -3.78 9.51 18.11
C MET A 1 -3.74 10.78 18.96
N ALA A 2 -3.45 11.92 18.35
CA ALA A 2 -3.47 13.19 19.06
C ALA A 2 -4.93 13.62 19.25
N TYR A 3 -5.38 13.68 20.51
CA TYR A 3 -6.68 14.24 20.81
C TYR A 3 -6.58 15.75 20.77
N LEU A 4 -7.29 16.36 19.82
CA LEU A 4 -7.39 17.80 19.76
C LEU A 4 -8.30 18.26 20.89
N LYS A 5 -7.77 19.06 21.82
CA LYS A 5 -8.55 19.71 22.87
C LYS A 5 -9.40 20.87 22.34
N GLN A 6 -9.08 21.34 21.14
CA GLN A 6 -9.77 22.43 20.45
C GLN A 6 -9.65 22.19 18.92
N TRP A 7 -10.53 22.84 18.18
CA TRP A 7 -10.49 22.83 16.72
C TRP A 7 -9.17 23.41 16.22
N SER A 8 -8.56 22.75 15.25
CA SER A 8 -7.36 23.30 14.60
C SER A 8 -7.75 24.35 13.56
N ASP A 9 -6.82 25.23 13.19
CA ASP A 9 -7.02 26.23 12.14
C ASP A 9 -7.47 25.60 10.82
N ARG A 10 -7.07 24.37 10.56
CA ARG A 10 -7.50 23.61 9.37
C ARG A 10 -9.00 23.31 9.37
N SER A 11 -9.60 23.13 10.54
CA SER A 11 -11.04 22.85 10.67
C SER A 11 -11.92 24.06 10.36
N HIS A 12 -11.33 25.26 10.33
CA HIS A 12 -12.01 26.50 9.96
C HIS A 12 -11.84 26.88 8.50
N LYS A 13 -11.05 26.12 7.73
CA LYS A 13 -10.91 26.38 6.30
C LYS A 13 -12.10 25.79 5.55
N ALA A 14 -12.58 26.54 4.56
CA ALA A 14 -13.58 26.02 3.64
C ALA A 14 -13.07 24.75 2.95
N LEU A 15 -13.91 23.73 2.89
CA LEU A 15 -13.65 22.52 2.16
C LEU A 15 -14.11 22.71 0.72
N GLU A 16 -13.15 22.74 -0.21
CA GLU A 16 -13.44 22.73 -1.64
C GLU A 16 -13.38 21.29 -2.14
N LEU A 17 -14.51 20.74 -2.51
CA LEU A 17 -14.59 19.46 -3.18
C LEU A 17 -14.32 19.69 -4.67
N ARG A 18 -13.22 19.14 -5.15
CA ARG A 18 -12.91 19.13 -6.59
C ARG A 18 -13.47 17.86 -7.20
N VAL A 19 -14.23 18.03 -8.27
CA VAL A 19 -14.64 16.88 -9.09
C VAL A 19 -13.38 16.35 -9.76
N PRO A 20 -13.03 15.07 -9.61
CA PRO A 20 -11.90 14.50 -10.30
C PRO A 20 -12.16 14.47 -11.81
N ASP A 21 -11.07 14.51 -12.59
CA ASP A 21 -11.15 14.25 -14.02
C ASP A 21 -11.63 12.80 -14.23
N LEU A 22 -12.70 12.66 -15.00
CA LEU A 22 -13.27 11.35 -15.28
C LEU A 22 -12.59 10.77 -16.51
N ILE A 23 -12.26 9.49 -16.43
CA ILE A 23 -11.79 8.71 -17.60
C ILE A 23 -13.04 8.16 -18.28
N ASP A 24 -13.20 8.43 -19.57
CA ASP A 24 -14.29 7.90 -20.34
C ASP A 24 -14.20 6.38 -20.48
N GLY A 25 -15.35 5.72 -20.40
CA GLY A 25 -15.46 4.29 -20.58
C GLY A 25 -16.39 3.62 -19.55
N PRO A 26 -16.74 2.36 -19.78
CA PRO A 26 -17.53 1.59 -18.82
C PRO A 26 -16.68 1.28 -17.59
N GLY A 27 -17.28 1.44 -16.42
CA GLY A 27 -16.67 1.10 -15.12
C GLY A 27 -17.65 0.29 -14.29
N GLU A 28 -17.12 -0.67 -13.54
CA GLU A 28 -17.89 -1.46 -12.58
C GLU A 28 -17.17 -1.44 -11.22
N ALA A 29 -17.92 -1.20 -10.16
CA ALA A 29 -17.42 -1.30 -8.79
C ALA A 29 -18.08 -2.49 -8.09
N VAL A 30 -17.26 -3.42 -7.60
CA VAL A 30 -17.72 -4.61 -6.91
C VAL A 30 -17.17 -4.63 -5.49
N ARG A 31 -18.06 -4.82 -4.49
CA ARG A 31 -17.67 -4.96 -3.09
C ARG A 31 -17.65 -6.43 -2.70
N GLY A 32 -16.53 -6.88 -2.11
CA GLY A 32 -16.41 -8.24 -1.60
C GLY A 32 -15.03 -8.56 -1.04
N ASP A 33 -14.86 -9.79 -0.58
CA ASP A 33 -13.57 -10.32 -0.16
C ASP A 33 -12.74 -10.72 -1.39
N ALA A 34 -11.55 -10.15 -1.54
CA ALA A 34 -10.67 -10.44 -2.66
C ALA A 34 -10.33 -11.93 -2.80
N LEU A 35 -10.17 -12.65 -1.68
CA LEU A 35 -9.89 -14.10 -1.70
C LEU A 35 -11.03 -14.93 -2.28
N GLN A 36 -12.26 -14.45 -2.16
CA GLN A 36 -13.45 -15.16 -2.68
C GLN A 36 -13.78 -14.74 -4.10
N MET A 37 -13.49 -13.47 -4.45
CA MET A 37 -13.97 -12.89 -5.70
C MET A 37 -12.97 -12.99 -6.84
N THR A 38 -11.67 -12.89 -6.56
CA THR A 38 -10.64 -12.74 -7.61
C THR A 38 -10.71 -13.82 -8.68
N GLY A 39 -10.93 -15.08 -8.30
CA GLY A 39 -11.03 -16.19 -9.24
C GLY A 39 -12.29 -16.17 -10.14
N SER A 40 -13.35 -15.46 -9.72
CA SER A 40 -14.61 -15.33 -10.45
C SER A 40 -14.69 -14.08 -11.33
N LEU A 41 -13.81 -13.11 -11.13
CA LEU A 41 -13.70 -11.96 -12.01
C LEU A 41 -13.29 -12.38 -13.43
N GLY A 42 -13.69 -11.60 -14.40
CA GLY A 42 -13.32 -11.81 -15.81
C GLY A 42 -11.81 -11.75 -16.05
N SER A 43 -11.42 -11.81 -17.32
CA SER A 43 -10.04 -11.64 -17.74
C SER A 43 -9.77 -10.17 -18.09
N PHE A 44 -8.59 -9.68 -17.70
CA PHE A 44 -8.18 -8.30 -17.87
C PHE A 44 -6.83 -8.21 -18.59
N ASP A 45 -6.57 -7.10 -19.25
CA ASP A 45 -5.23 -6.82 -19.77
C ASP A 45 -4.26 -6.53 -18.63
N LEU A 46 -4.72 -5.79 -17.61
CA LEU A 46 -3.94 -5.43 -16.44
C LEU A 46 -4.75 -5.56 -15.16
N ALA A 47 -4.16 -6.12 -14.14
CA ALA A 47 -4.68 -6.08 -12.78
C ALA A 47 -3.71 -5.29 -11.87
N TYR A 48 -4.23 -4.29 -11.18
CA TYR A 48 -3.49 -3.56 -10.14
C TYR A 48 -3.94 -4.04 -8.77
N LEU A 49 -2.99 -4.52 -7.97
CA LEU A 49 -3.22 -4.96 -6.60
C LEU A 49 -2.59 -3.98 -5.62
N ASP A 50 -3.40 -3.47 -4.70
CA ASP A 50 -2.98 -2.60 -3.60
C ASP A 50 -3.52 -3.15 -2.27
N PRO A 51 -3.01 -4.31 -1.80
CA PRO A 51 -3.51 -4.95 -0.61
C PRO A 51 -3.05 -4.22 0.66
N PRO A 52 -3.78 -4.34 1.77
CA PRO A 52 -3.27 -3.94 3.08
C PRO A 52 -1.96 -4.68 3.40
N TYR A 53 -0.94 -3.96 3.89
CA TYR A 53 0.39 -4.52 4.19
C TYR A 53 0.74 -4.51 5.67
N ASN A 54 -0.23 -4.12 6.54
CA ASN A 54 -0.04 -4.05 7.99
C ASN A 54 -1.37 -4.35 8.75
N GLN A 55 -1.33 -4.25 10.09
CA GLN A 55 -2.47 -4.52 10.97
C GLN A 55 -3.59 -3.48 10.90
N HIS A 56 -3.43 -2.39 10.17
CA HIS A 56 -4.42 -1.32 10.13
C HIS A 56 -5.61 -1.72 9.25
N ARG A 57 -6.77 -1.91 9.87
CA ARG A 57 -8.00 -2.21 9.16
C ARG A 57 -8.53 -0.95 8.48
N TYR A 58 -8.88 -1.04 7.22
CA TYR A 58 -9.48 0.08 6.49
C TYR A 58 -10.76 0.58 7.15
N LEU A 59 -11.67 -0.31 7.55
CA LEU A 59 -12.88 0.09 8.25
C LEU A 59 -12.58 0.97 9.47
N ALA A 60 -11.58 0.61 10.29
CA ALA A 60 -11.23 1.37 11.48
C ALA A 60 -10.56 2.73 11.19
N ASN A 61 -9.92 2.88 10.03
CA ASN A 61 -9.28 4.13 9.60
C ASN A 61 -10.22 5.01 8.80
N TYR A 62 -11.13 4.41 8.02
CA TYR A 62 -12.03 5.10 7.10
C TYR A 62 -13.50 5.03 7.51
N HIS A 63 -13.80 4.75 8.78
CA HIS A 63 -15.17 4.62 9.29
C HIS A 63 -16.06 5.84 9.01
N VAL A 64 -15.48 7.05 8.94
CA VAL A 64 -16.21 8.27 8.58
C VAL A 64 -16.68 8.20 7.13
N TRP A 65 -15.85 7.71 6.23
CA TRP A 65 -16.20 7.52 4.81
C TRP A 65 -17.28 6.45 4.64
N GLU A 66 -17.22 5.36 5.42
CA GLU A 66 -18.30 4.37 5.44
C GLU A 66 -19.64 5.00 5.86
N THR A 67 -19.63 5.86 6.88
CA THR A 67 -20.83 6.57 7.32
C THR A 67 -21.37 7.49 6.22
N LEU A 68 -20.48 8.21 5.52
CA LEU A 68 -20.90 9.09 4.41
C LEU A 68 -21.47 8.32 3.23
N VAL A 69 -20.91 7.16 2.90
CA VAL A 69 -21.37 6.31 1.80
C VAL A 69 -22.68 5.61 2.15
N ALA A 70 -22.80 5.08 3.37
CA ALA A 70 -24.00 4.42 3.84
C ALA A 70 -25.13 5.42 4.15
N TRP A 71 -24.75 6.66 4.46
CA TRP A 71 -25.65 7.74 4.87
C TRP A 71 -26.58 7.32 6.02
N ASP A 72 -25.99 6.62 7.01
CA ASP A 72 -26.66 6.04 8.16
C ASP A 72 -26.27 6.76 9.46
N ASP A 73 -26.96 6.43 10.56
CA ASP A 73 -26.62 6.87 11.93
C ASP A 73 -26.17 5.66 12.74
N PRO A 74 -24.91 5.19 12.58
CA PRO A 74 -24.45 3.96 13.19
C PRO A 74 -24.22 4.12 14.68
N GLU A 75 -24.41 3.04 15.42
CA GLU A 75 -23.88 2.95 16.77
C GLU A 75 -22.37 3.16 16.75
N HIS A 76 -21.86 3.96 17.70
CA HIS A 76 -20.46 4.36 17.73
C HIS A 76 -19.85 4.22 19.13
N TYR A 77 -18.52 4.22 19.20
CA TYR A 77 -17.78 4.08 20.45
C TYR A 77 -16.51 4.91 20.50
N GLY A 78 -16.07 5.16 21.74
CA GLY A 78 -14.79 5.81 22.03
C GLY A 78 -14.74 7.28 21.65
N VAL A 79 -13.62 7.94 21.96
CA VAL A 79 -13.43 9.38 21.73
C VAL A 79 -13.43 9.73 20.24
N ALA A 80 -12.98 8.79 19.41
CA ALA A 80 -12.93 8.99 17.95
C ALA A 80 -14.27 8.69 17.25
N GLN A 81 -15.34 8.41 18.00
CA GLN A 81 -16.69 8.13 17.47
C GLN A 81 -16.64 7.08 16.35
N LYS A 82 -15.89 6.00 16.55
CA LYS A 82 -15.80 4.93 15.55
C LYS A 82 -17.09 4.12 15.54
N ARG A 83 -17.51 3.73 14.34
CA ARG A 83 -18.62 2.79 14.13
C ARG A 83 -18.40 1.51 14.91
N ILE A 84 -19.46 0.95 15.52
CA ILE A 84 -19.36 -0.25 16.34
C ILE A 84 -18.83 -1.46 15.57
N GLU A 85 -19.09 -1.53 14.28
CA GLU A 85 -18.62 -2.59 13.37
C GLU A 85 -17.09 -2.66 13.29
N CYS A 86 -16.38 -1.58 13.64
CA CYS A 86 -14.92 -1.62 13.76
C CYS A 86 -14.42 -2.61 14.83
N ARG A 87 -15.29 -3.02 15.77
CA ARG A 87 -14.99 -4.03 16.80
C ARG A 87 -15.31 -5.45 16.35
N ASP A 88 -16.06 -5.62 15.27
CA ASP A 88 -16.41 -6.94 14.78
C ASP A 88 -15.15 -7.71 14.34
N PRO A 89 -14.84 -8.85 14.97
CA PRO A 89 -13.72 -9.68 14.58
C PRO A 89 -13.92 -10.31 13.20
N THR A 90 -15.15 -10.50 12.74
CA THR A 90 -15.46 -11.07 11.42
C THR A 90 -15.13 -10.09 10.28
N ALA A 91 -15.03 -8.80 10.58
CA ALA A 91 -14.56 -7.78 9.65
C ALA A 91 -13.02 -7.77 9.47
N ALA A 92 -12.31 -8.73 10.06
CA ALA A 92 -10.87 -8.85 9.92
C ALA A 92 -10.49 -9.49 8.58
N SER A 93 -9.72 -8.78 7.78
CA SER A 93 -9.16 -9.34 6.55
C SER A 93 -7.94 -10.23 6.84
N ALA A 94 -7.77 -11.30 6.06
CA ALA A 94 -6.56 -12.11 6.09
C ALA A 94 -5.29 -11.29 5.80
N PHE A 95 -5.41 -10.21 5.05
CA PHE A 95 -4.33 -9.27 4.77
C PHE A 95 -3.91 -8.40 5.98
N ASN A 96 -4.73 -8.31 7.02
CA ASN A 96 -4.40 -7.55 8.23
C ASN A 96 -3.78 -8.40 9.35
N ALA A 97 -3.44 -9.65 9.07
CA ALA A 97 -2.80 -10.55 10.02
C ALA A 97 -1.48 -11.08 9.45
N LYS A 98 -0.37 -10.83 10.15
CA LYS A 98 0.99 -11.17 9.69
C LYS A 98 1.14 -12.62 9.26
N ALA A 99 0.49 -13.55 9.97
CA ALA A 99 0.60 -14.98 9.70
C ALA A 99 -0.14 -15.42 8.42
N SER A 100 -1.29 -14.81 8.09
CA SER A 100 -2.13 -15.21 6.95
C SER A 100 -1.86 -14.41 5.68
N MET A 101 -1.37 -13.18 5.82
CA MET A 101 -1.21 -12.25 4.71
C MET A 101 -0.35 -12.79 3.57
N PRO A 102 0.82 -13.44 3.79
CA PRO A 102 1.63 -13.97 2.68
C PRO A 102 0.90 -15.03 1.85
N THR A 103 0.11 -15.89 2.52
CA THR A 103 -0.70 -16.90 1.83
C THR A 103 -1.85 -16.26 1.06
N ALA A 104 -2.54 -15.29 1.67
CA ALA A 104 -3.62 -14.55 1.04
C ALA A 104 -3.14 -13.81 -0.22
N LEU A 105 -1.98 -13.14 -0.14
CA LEU A 105 -1.40 -12.44 -1.29
C LEU A 105 -1.07 -13.42 -2.42
N ARG A 106 -0.39 -14.52 -2.12
CA ARG A 106 -0.04 -15.55 -3.14
C ARG A 106 -1.29 -16.12 -3.80
N GLN A 107 -2.37 -16.34 -3.03
CA GLN A 107 -3.63 -16.82 -3.58
C GLN A 107 -4.22 -15.81 -4.57
N VAL A 108 -4.35 -14.53 -4.21
CA VAL A 108 -4.88 -13.49 -5.10
C VAL A 108 -4.01 -13.35 -6.36
N VAL A 109 -2.69 -13.30 -6.21
CA VAL A 109 -1.76 -13.24 -7.36
C VAL A 109 -1.92 -14.43 -8.29
N LYS A 110 -2.19 -15.62 -7.75
CA LYS A 110 -2.41 -16.84 -8.53
C LYS A 110 -3.75 -16.83 -9.27
N GLU A 111 -4.81 -16.36 -8.61
CA GLU A 111 -6.19 -16.50 -9.08
C GLU A 111 -6.63 -15.38 -10.02
N VAL A 112 -6.01 -14.19 -9.93
CA VAL A 112 -6.35 -13.07 -10.80
C VAL A 112 -6.03 -13.40 -12.26
N LYS A 113 -7.02 -13.23 -13.13
CA LYS A 113 -6.89 -13.50 -14.57
C LYS A 113 -6.53 -12.21 -15.29
N ALA A 114 -5.27 -11.90 -15.35
CA ALA A 114 -4.78 -10.73 -16.08
C ALA A 114 -3.53 -11.08 -16.89
N ARG A 115 -3.32 -10.40 -18.01
CA ARG A 115 -2.12 -10.52 -18.83
C ARG A 115 -0.91 -9.98 -18.10
N VAL A 116 -1.08 -8.82 -17.43
CA VAL A 116 -0.06 -8.18 -16.60
C VAL A 116 -0.62 -7.95 -15.20
N LEU A 117 0.18 -8.24 -14.19
CA LEU A 117 -0.10 -7.90 -12.81
C LEU A 117 0.83 -6.78 -12.37
N VAL A 118 0.29 -5.76 -11.71
CA VAL A 118 1.04 -4.74 -10.98
C VAL A 118 0.68 -4.84 -9.51
N LEU A 119 1.66 -5.12 -8.65
CA LEU A 119 1.49 -5.15 -7.21
C LEU A 119 2.17 -3.91 -6.60
N SER A 120 1.38 -3.08 -5.91
CA SER A 120 1.87 -1.97 -5.10
C SER A 120 2.13 -2.43 -3.67
N TYR A 121 3.31 -2.08 -3.15
CA TYR A 121 3.70 -2.46 -1.79
C TYR A 121 4.76 -1.51 -1.24
N ASN A 122 5.14 -1.62 0.04
CA ASN A 122 6.22 -0.80 0.57
C ASN A 122 7.19 -1.59 1.47
N ASP A 123 8.32 -0.96 1.80
CA ASP A 123 9.40 -1.56 2.58
C ASP A 123 9.17 -1.59 4.09
N GLU A 124 8.05 -1.05 4.58
CA GLU A 124 7.61 -1.16 5.98
C GLU A 124 6.64 -2.32 6.22
N SER A 125 6.37 -3.09 5.20
CA SER A 125 5.42 -4.18 5.23
C SER A 125 5.96 -5.44 5.93
N TRP A 126 5.08 -6.41 6.15
CA TRP A 126 5.45 -7.68 6.76
C TRP A 126 6.20 -8.64 5.81
N MET A 127 6.09 -8.45 4.50
CA MET A 127 6.83 -9.23 3.51
C MET A 127 8.02 -8.41 3.01
N GLY A 128 9.18 -9.04 2.99
CA GLY A 128 10.36 -8.47 2.34
C GLY A 128 10.23 -8.47 0.81
N LEU A 129 11.10 -7.70 0.14
CA LEU A 129 11.07 -7.60 -1.32
C LEU A 129 11.24 -8.96 -2.00
N ASP A 130 12.14 -9.81 -1.50
CA ASP A 130 12.38 -11.14 -2.06
C ASP A 130 11.12 -12.02 -1.99
N ASP A 131 10.38 -11.97 -0.87
CA ASP A 131 9.13 -12.70 -0.70
C ASP A 131 8.03 -12.19 -1.64
N LEU A 132 7.97 -10.88 -1.89
CA LEU A 132 7.05 -10.26 -2.83
C LEU A 132 7.36 -10.68 -4.27
N VAL A 133 8.64 -10.67 -4.64
CA VAL A 133 9.10 -11.14 -5.95
C VAL A 133 8.75 -12.61 -6.13
N ALA A 134 9.06 -13.47 -5.15
CA ALA A 134 8.73 -14.88 -5.20
C ALA A 134 7.21 -15.13 -5.31
N ALA A 135 6.39 -14.30 -4.65
CA ALA A 135 4.94 -14.38 -4.77
C ALA A 135 4.45 -14.02 -6.18
N CYS A 136 5.10 -13.06 -6.85
CA CYS A 136 4.73 -12.60 -8.20
C CYS A 136 5.30 -13.48 -9.32
N GLN A 137 6.41 -14.22 -9.09
CA GLN A 137 7.07 -15.06 -10.09
C GLN A 137 6.19 -16.18 -10.66
N ILE A 138 5.15 -16.58 -9.97
CA ILE A 138 4.15 -17.52 -10.51
C ILE A 138 3.46 -17.00 -11.78
N ARG A 139 3.55 -15.69 -12.04
CA ARG A 139 3.01 -15.02 -13.24
C ARG A 139 4.01 -14.93 -14.40
N GLY A 140 5.25 -15.36 -14.19
CA GLY A 140 6.34 -15.31 -15.15
C GLY A 140 7.46 -14.36 -14.73
N HIS A 141 7.90 -13.51 -15.66
CA HIS A 141 8.92 -12.51 -15.39
C HIS A 141 8.42 -11.43 -14.43
N VAL A 142 9.30 -10.94 -13.54
CA VAL A 142 9.00 -9.88 -12.58
C VAL A 142 10.05 -8.80 -12.68
N ALA A 143 9.61 -7.58 -12.93
CA ALA A 143 10.41 -6.37 -12.79
C ALA A 143 9.96 -5.59 -11.57
N VAL A 144 10.92 -5.01 -10.84
CA VAL A 144 10.65 -4.21 -9.65
C VAL A 144 11.05 -2.77 -9.88
N LEU A 145 10.12 -1.85 -9.62
CA LEU A 145 10.39 -0.41 -9.57
C LEU A 145 10.29 0.05 -8.11
N GLY A 146 11.19 0.94 -7.69
CA GLY A 146 11.21 1.51 -6.35
C GLY A 146 11.20 3.03 -6.41
N PHE A 147 10.29 3.62 -5.64
CA PHE A 147 10.10 5.06 -5.57
C PHE A 147 10.31 5.52 -4.13
N ASP A 148 11.22 6.48 -3.96
CA ASP A 148 11.46 7.07 -2.64
C ASP A 148 10.29 7.98 -2.25
N SER A 149 9.61 7.61 -1.19
CA SER A 149 8.38 8.24 -0.72
C SER A 149 8.56 8.83 0.68
N THR A 150 7.85 9.90 0.95
CA THR A 150 7.86 10.50 2.28
C THR A 150 6.85 9.81 3.16
N ARG A 151 7.29 9.32 4.32
CA ARG A 151 6.39 8.71 5.31
C ARG A 151 5.22 9.62 5.64
N TYR A 152 4.08 8.99 5.92
CA TYR A 152 2.86 9.68 6.35
C TYR A 152 3.14 10.65 7.51
N VAL A 153 2.50 11.81 7.48
CA VAL A 153 2.73 12.93 8.42
C VAL A 153 2.69 12.49 9.88
N GLY A 154 1.80 11.57 10.26
CA GLY A 154 1.70 11.04 11.62
C GLY A 154 2.97 10.36 12.13
N ALA A 155 3.74 9.72 11.25
CA ALA A 155 5.02 9.11 11.60
C ALA A 155 6.17 10.14 11.71
N ARG A 156 5.99 11.34 11.19
CA ARG A 156 6.98 12.43 11.17
C ARG A 156 6.87 13.37 12.36
N ILE A 157 5.71 13.49 12.97
CA ILE A 157 5.45 14.42 14.08
C ILE A 157 6.13 13.98 15.37
N GLY A 158 6.47 12.70 15.51
CA GLY A 158 6.97 12.12 16.75
C GLY A 158 5.85 11.60 17.65
N ILE A 159 6.27 11.01 18.76
CA ILE A 159 5.36 10.45 19.76
C ILE A 159 5.28 11.44 20.91
N TYR A 160 4.07 11.86 21.23
CA TYR A 160 3.79 12.78 22.33
C TYR A 160 2.90 12.10 23.36
N ASP A 161 3.13 12.37 24.63
CA ASP A 161 2.26 11.97 25.72
C ASP A 161 0.95 12.80 25.73
N PRO A 162 -0.05 12.45 26.56
CA PRO A 162 -1.28 13.23 26.68
C PRO A 162 -1.09 14.68 27.14
N SER A 163 0.05 15.02 27.73
CA SER A 163 0.40 16.38 28.14
C SER A 163 1.11 17.19 27.05
N GLY A 164 1.38 16.56 25.89
CA GLY A 164 2.05 17.20 24.75
C GLY A 164 3.57 17.20 24.83
N ARG A 165 4.17 16.40 25.73
CA ARG A 165 5.64 16.27 25.80
C ARG A 165 6.11 15.21 24.81
N PRO A 166 7.22 15.45 24.08
CA PRO A 166 7.79 14.44 23.20
C PRO A 166 8.31 13.25 24.02
N VAL A 167 7.84 12.05 23.73
CA VAL A 167 8.25 10.79 24.39
C VAL A 167 8.97 9.85 23.43
N GLY A 168 9.19 10.27 22.17
CA GLY A 168 9.93 9.53 21.17
C GLY A 168 10.30 10.39 19.98
N THR A 169 11.42 10.04 19.35
CA THR A 169 11.85 10.66 18.09
C THR A 169 11.31 9.86 16.91
N PRO A 170 10.92 10.51 15.81
CA PRO A 170 10.61 9.81 14.57
C PRO A 170 11.81 8.96 14.17
N GLY A 171 11.57 7.72 13.81
CA GLY A 171 12.59 6.87 13.22
C GLY A 171 12.86 7.29 11.76
N ARG A 172 12.80 6.32 10.85
CA ARG A 172 12.93 6.55 9.42
C ARG A 172 11.84 7.50 8.90
N LEU A 173 12.21 8.52 8.12
CA LEU A 173 11.30 9.54 7.59
C LEU A 173 10.85 9.29 6.15
N ARG A 174 11.48 8.33 5.48
CA ARG A 174 11.21 7.98 4.08
C ARG A 174 11.04 6.47 3.95
N ASN A 175 10.22 6.08 3.02
CA ASN A 175 9.94 4.69 2.63
C ASN A 175 10.28 4.50 1.17
N VAL A 176 10.45 3.26 0.76
CA VAL A 176 10.47 2.89 -0.65
C VAL A 176 9.13 2.24 -0.98
N GLU A 177 8.41 2.86 -1.90
CA GLU A 177 7.20 2.27 -2.49
C GLU A 177 7.61 1.41 -3.68
N TYR A 178 7.22 0.15 -3.66
CA TYR A 178 7.52 -0.82 -4.71
C TYR A 178 6.33 -0.97 -5.66
N LEU A 179 6.63 -1.03 -6.95
CA LEU A 179 5.73 -1.57 -7.95
C LEU A 179 6.38 -2.81 -8.57
N LEU A 180 5.79 -3.97 -8.32
CA LEU A 180 6.19 -5.23 -8.94
C LEU A 180 5.31 -5.46 -10.16
N VAL A 181 5.92 -5.50 -11.34
CA VAL A 181 5.23 -5.74 -12.61
C VAL A 181 5.53 -7.16 -13.05
N ALA A 182 4.51 -8.00 -13.19
CA ALA A 182 4.66 -9.43 -13.46
C ALA A 182 3.81 -9.88 -14.66
N GLY A 183 4.38 -10.74 -15.52
CA GLY A 183 3.72 -11.25 -16.73
C GLY A 183 4.73 -11.87 -17.69
N ASP A 184 4.40 -11.87 -18.99
CA ASP A 184 5.38 -12.25 -20.01
C ASP A 184 6.52 -11.21 -20.08
N GLU A 185 7.73 -11.69 -20.31
CA GLU A 185 8.95 -10.88 -20.23
C GLU A 185 8.92 -9.69 -21.19
N ALA A 186 8.52 -9.90 -22.44
CA ALA A 186 8.52 -8.84 -23.45
C ALA A 186 7.55 -7.71 -23.08
N THR A 187 6.37 -8.06 -22.58
CA THR A 187 5.38 -7.08 -22.14
C THR A 187 5.85 -6.34 -20.88
N VAL A 188 6.38 -7.05 -19.88
CA VAL A 188 6.89 -6.46 -18.65
C VAL A 188 8.03 -5.47 -18.96
N GLU A 189 9.03 -5.90 -19.73
CA GLU A 189 10.16 -5.04 -20.07
C GLU A 189 9.75 -3.80 -20.88
N HIS A 190 8.79 -3.95 -21.78
CA HIS A 190 8.23 -2.80 -22.52
C HIS A 190 7.56 -1.80 -21.58
N LEU A 191 6.77 -2.28 -20.60
CA LEU A 191 6.06 -1.41 -19.66
C LEU A 191 7.00 -0.69 -18.70
N VAL A 192 8.09 -1.32 -18.26
CA VAL A 192 9.01 -0.73 -17.29
C VAL A 192 10.13 0.09 -17.92
N ALA A 193 10.34 -0.02 -19.23
CA ALA A 193 11.42 0.69 -19.95
C ALA A 193 11.45 2.20 -19.69
N PRO A 194 10.31 2.93 -19.64
CA PRO A 194 10.30 4.36 -19.33
C PRO A 194 10.76 4.70 -17.91
N TYR A 195 10.81 3.71 -17.02
CA TYR A 195 11.12 3.86 -15.59
C TYR A 195 12.46 3.21 -15.23
N ALA A 196 13.39 3.11 -16.14
CA ALA A 196 14.68 2.44 -15.95
C ALA A 196 15.46 2.95 -14.72
N GLU A 197 15.38 4.26 -14.40
CA GLU A 197 16.04 4.87 -13.25
C GLU A 197 15.43 4.42 -11.91
N ALA A 198 14.17 4.00 -11.89
CA ALA A 198 13.50 3.48 -10.71
C ALA A 198 13.67 1.96 -10.55
N ARG A 199 14.34 1.29 -11.48
CA ARG A 199 14.48 -0.17 -11.45
C ARG A 199 15.37 -0.63 -10.32
N ILE A 200 14.87 -1.59 -9.55
CA ILE A 200 15.62 -2.29 -8.49
C ILE A 200 16.07 -3.65 -9.03
N THR A 201 17.37 -3.92 -8.94
CA THR A 201 17.91 -5.25 -9.21
C THR A 201 17.75 -6.10 -7.95
N VAL A 202 17.03 -7.20 -8.06
CA VAL A 202 16.92 -8.21 -7.01
C VAL A 202 17.90 -9.31 -7.37
N ASP A 203 19.00 -9.41 -6.61
CA ASP A 203 19.96 -10.48 -6.80
C ASP A 203 19.29 -11.82 -6.51
N ARG A 204 19.28 -12.71 -7.49
CA ARG A 204 18.82 -14.09 -7.29
C ARG A 204 19.85 -14.80 -6.42
N HIS A 205 19.66 -14.82 -5.13
CA HIS A 205 20.40 -15.75 -4.28
C HIS A 205 19.99 -17.17 -4.67
N GLN A 206 20.95 -17.91 -5.18
CA GLN A 206 20.88 -19.37 -5.30
C GLN A 206 20.51 -19.92 -3.92
N GLU A 207 19.63 -20.89 -3.89
CA GLU A 207 19.24 -21.62 -2.68
C GLU A 207 20.49 -22.07 -1.91
N GLY A 208 20.64 -21.57 -0.70
CA GLY A 208 21.66 -22.01 0.24
C GLY A 208 22.22 -20.87 1.11
N VAL A 209 21.84 -20.93 2.40
CA VAL A 209 22.45 -20.25 3.57
C VAL A 209 21.87 -18.89 3.95
N THR A 210 21.22 -18.92 5.09
CA THR A 210 20.87 -17.88 6.07
C THR A 210 21.73 -16.59 6.06
N GLY A 211 21.10 -15.43 5.96
CA GLY A 211 21.73 -14.14 6.28
C GLY A 211 21.12 -12.98 5.51
N GLY A 212 20.71 -11.95 6.23
CA GLY A 212 19.96 -10.79 5.77
C GLY A 212 20.43 -10.13 4.48
N SER A 213 19.48 -9.86 3.61
CA SER A 213 19.66 -9.12 2.36
C SER A 213 19.61 -7.60 2.64
N THR A 214 20.65 -6.90 2.25
CA THR A 214 20.65 -5.44 2.13
C THR A 214 20.41 -5.08 0.68
N ALA A 215 19.24 -4.54 0.38
CA ALA A 215 18.96 -3.97 -0.94
C ALA A 215 19.79 -2.68 -1.12
N GLN A 216 20.63 -2.62 -2.14
CA GLN A 216 21.29 -1.38 -2.54
C GLN A 216 20.40 -0.61 -3.52
N VAL A 217 19.97 0.57 -3.06
CA VAL A 217 19.34 1.57 -3.93
C VAL A 217 20.46 2.36 -4.60
N GLY A 218 20.56 2.25 -5.92
CA GLY A 218 21.52 3.05 -6.69
C GLY A 218 21.13 4.53 -6.65
N ALA A 219 21.85 5.32 -5.86
CA ALA A 219 21.70 6.76 -5.84
C ALA A 219 22.43 7.35 -7.07
N GLY A 220 21.68 7.72 -8.10
CA GLY A 220 22.17 8.55 -9.18
C GLY A 220 22.54 9.94 -8.64
N SER A 221 23.83 10.24 -8.52
CA SER A 221 24.32 11.56 -8.18
C SER A 221 24.18 12.50 -9.37
N SER A 222 23.16 13.34 -9.38
CA SER A 222 23.12 14.50 -10.28
C SER A 222 24.03 15.60 -9.74
N GLY A 223 25.26 15.68 -10.24
CA GLY A 223 26.14 16.82 -10.04
C GLY A 223 25.55 18.07 -10.72
N ARG A 224 25.06 19.00 -9.94
CA ARG A 224 24.88 20.40 -10.38
C ARG A 224 26.15 21.17 -10.06
N THR A 225 26.93 21.44 -11.09
CA THR A 225 27.93 22.49 -11.05
C THR A 225 27.24 23.84 -10.97
N ALA A 226 27.44 24.56 -9.88
CA ALA A 226 27.16 25.99 -9.79
C ALA A 226 28.33 26.74 -10.41
N GLY A 227 28.06 27.49 -11.46
CA GLY A 227 28.95 28.47 -12.04
C GLY A 227 28.48 29.86 -11.67
N ALA A 228 29.41 30.64 -11.15
CA ALA A 228 29.51 32.09 -11.00
C ALA A 228 28.27 32.90 -10.63
#